data_e2f6047117634c2f42cb4c5a2c177336
#
_entry.id   e2f6047117634c2f42cb4c5a2c177336
#
_cell.length_a   1.000
_cell.length_b   1.000
_cell.length_c   1.000
_cell.angle_alpha   90.00
_cell.angle_beta   90.00
_cell.angle_gamma   90.00
#
_symmetry.space_group_name_H-M   'P 1'
#
loop_
_entity.id
_entity.type
_entity.pdbx_description
1 polymer ?
#
loop_
_entity_poly.entity_id
_entity_poly.type
_entity_poly.pdbx_seq_one_letter_code
_entity_poly.pdbx_strand_id
1 'polypeptide(L)'
;MTWWDMCIRLVVAVTVGCIIGIERERKNRPAGMRTHVLVCVGAATIAILESMLIHDTVSLNAMNERTGIAVSVGRISAQVVSGIGFLGAGTIFVSQKKIAGLTTAASLWNVACLGLAAGMGYYKLALAGCCVVIVTLMFMQRMVHVNAIKNVEVKFIHRKETLAFINAYFEEANIKVLDVDFHVENNQDYNLYTNLYTLHLPDRTTYTDMVNHLSEHANVQSVRTRNV
;
A
#
# COMPACT_ATOMS: atom_id res chain seq x y z
N MET A 1 -20.13 -19.65 -26.38
CA MET A 1 -19.42 -19.84 -25.11
C MET A 1 -20.27 -20.77 -24.22
N THR A 2 -19.68 -21.81 -23.63
CA THR A 2 -20.42 -22.76 -22.78
C THR A 2 -20.54 -22.24 -21.34
N TRP A 3 -21.53 -22.73 -20.60
CA TRP A 3 -21.68 -22.40 -19.17
C TRP A 3 -20.41 -22.77 -18.36
N TRP A 4 -19.79 -23.88 -18.68
CA TRP A 4 -18.57 -24.34 -18.05
C TRP A 4 -17.38 -23.40 -18.29
N ASP A 5 -17.27 -22.82 -19.48
CA ASP A 5 -16.22 -21.84 -19.79
C ASP A 5 -16.35 -20.59 -18.90
N MET A 6 -17.58 -20.10 -18.70
CA MET A 6 -17.82 -18.95 -17.81
C MET A 6 -17.45 -19.26 -16.38
N CYS A 7 -17.84 -20.44 -15.86
CA CYS A 7 -17.50 -20.88 -14.51
C CYS A 7 -15.98 -20.98 -14.30
N ILE A 8 -15.25 -21.56 -15.26
CA ILE A 8 -13.79 -21.68 -15.18
C ILE A 8 -13.13 -20.29 -15.13
N ARG A 9 -13.56 -19.36 -15.99
CA ARG A 9 -13.03 -18.00 -16.01
C ARG A 9 -13.25 -17.26 -14.69
N LEU A 10 -14.43 -17.39 -14.09
CA LEU A 10 -14.74 -16.80 -12.78
C LEU A 10 -13.95 -17.47 -11.66
N VAL A 11 -13.77 -18.79 -11.67
CA VAL A 11 -12.95 -19.50 -10.67
C VAL A 11 -11.49 -19.04 -10.74
N VAL A 12 -10.93 -18.87 -11.95
CA VAL A 12 -9.58 -18.33 -12.12
C VAL A 12 -9.49 -16.91 -11.58
N ALA A 13 -10.48 -16.05 -11.85
CA ALA A 13 -10.53 -14.70 -11.31
C ALA A 13 -10.60 -14.66 -9.78
N VAL A 14 -11.43 -15.53 -9.16
CA VAL A 14 -11.48 -15.69 -7.71
C VAL A 14 -10.12 -16.11 -7.17
N THR A 15 -9.48 -17.10 -7.78
CA THR A 15 -8.17 -17.61 -7.35
C THR A 15 -7.10 -16.52 -7.39
N VAL A 16 -7.02 -15.78 -8.48
CA VAL A 16 -6.07 -14.64 -8.64
C VAL A 16 -6.33 -13.57 -7.58
N GLY A 17 -7.60 -13.19 -7.41
CA GLY A 17 -8.00 -12.21 -6.40
C GLY A 17 -7.68 -12.65 -4.97
N CYS A 18 -7.90 -13.94 -4.65
CA CYS A 18 -7.55 -14.53 -3.36
C CYS A 18 -6.05 -14.49 -3.09
N ILE A 19 -5.22 -14.94 -4.04
CA ILE A 19 -3.76 -15.01 -3.87
C ILE A 19 -3.20 -13.63 -3.53
N ILE A 20 -3.55 -12.60 -4.29
CA ILE A 20 -3.08 -11.23 -4.06
C ILE A 20 -3.69 -10.66 -2.79
N GLY A 21 -4.99 -10.86 -2.58
CA GLY A 21 -5.71 -10.31 -1.44
C GLY A 21 -5.28 -10.88 -0.08
N ILE A 22 -4.94 -12.18 0.00
CA ILE A 22 -4.40 -12.82 1.21
C ILE A 22 -3.06 -12.19 1.61
N GLU A 23 -2.19 -11.92 0.66
CA GLU A 23 -0.92 -11.23 0.94
C GLU A 23 -1.15 -9.85 1.55
N ARG A 24 -2.11 -9.10 0.99
CA ARG A 24 -2.46 -7.75 1.47
C ARG A 24 -3.10 -7.79 2.86
N GLU A 25 -3.99 -8.73 3.09
CA GLU A 25 -4.67 -8.92 4.37
C GLU A 25 -3.69 -9.33 5.49
N ARG A 26 -2.79 -10.29 5.22
CA ARG A 26 -1.73 -10.71 6.16
C ARG A 26 -0.80 -9.57 6.57
N LYS A 27 -0.64 -8.56 5.71
CA LYS A 27 0.18 -7.36 5.98
C LYS A 27 -0.62 -6.18 6.52
N ASN A 28 -1.86 -6.39 6.95
CA ASN A 28 -2.75 -5.36 7.48
C ASN A 28 -2.86 -4.13 6.58
N ARG A 29 -3.02 -4.35 5.25
CA ARG A 29 -3.18 -3.25 4.28
C ARG A 29 -4.67 -2.92 4.09
N PRO A 30 -5.02 -1.66 3.73
CA PRO A 30 -6.42 -1.18 3.70
C PRO A 30 -7.38 -2.03 2.85
N ALA A 31 -6.95 -2.58 1.70
CA ALA A 31 -7.74 -3.51 0.90
C ALA A 31 -7.21 -4.94 1.08
N GLY A 32 -8.02 -5.83 1.64
CA GLY A 32 -7.72 -7.24 1.89
C GLY A 32 -8.28 -8.17 0.82
N MET A 33 -8.43 -9.46 1.18
CA MET A 33 -8.87 -10.53 0.29
C MET A 33 -10.24 -10.24 -0.36
N ARG A 34 -11.23 -9.83 0.44
CA ARG A 34 -12.60 -9.58 -0.07
C ARG A 34 -12.60 -8.53 -1.19
N THR A 35 -11.89 -7.43 -0.99
CA THR A 35 -11.84 -6.33 -1.96
C THR A 35 -11.17 -6.77 -3.27
N HIS A 36 -10.03 -7.48 -3.20
CA HIS A 36 -9.31 -7.95 -4.38
C HIS A 36 -10.11 -8.99 -5.16
N VAL A 37 -10.78 -9.92 -4.48
CA VAL A 37 -11.65 -10.91 -5.13
C VAL A 37 -12.82 -10.23 -5.85
N LEU A 38 -13.53 -9.32 -5.19
CA LEU A 38 -14.66 -8.61 -5.80
C LEU A 38 -14.26 -7.80 -7.02
N VAL A 39 -13.13 -7.11 -6.96
CA VAL A 39 -12.60 -6.35 -8.10
C VAL A 39 -12.22 -7.27 -9.26
N CYS A 40 -11.53 -8.37 -8.98
CA CYS A 40 -11.10 -9.34 -9.99
C CYS A 40 -12.29 -10.00 -10.68
N VAL A 41 -13.27 -10.45 -9.91
CA VAL A 41 -14.50 -11.10 -10.41
C VAL A 41 -15.35 -10.09 -11.19
N GLY A 42 -15.51 -8.86 -10.71
CA GLY A 42 -16.23 -7.82 -11.41
C GLY A 42 -15.63 -7.52 -12.79
N ALA A 43 -14.29 -7.36 -12.84
CA ALA A 43 -13.58 -7.17 -14.10
C ALA A 43 -13.71 -8.38 -15.04
N ALA A 44 -13.59 -9.62 -14.51
CA ALA A 44 -13.77 -10.84 -15.29
C ALA A 44 -15.19 -10.95 -15.85
N THR A 45 -16.21 -10.60 -15.08
CA THR A 45 -17.61 -10.59 -15.53
C THR A 45 -17.81 -9.66 -16.72
N ILE A 46 -17.25 -8.45 -16.66
CA ILE A 46 -17.29 -7.48 -17.77
C ILE A 46 -16.59 -8.03 -19.03
N ALA A 47 -15.41 -8.65 -18.85
CA ALA A 47 -14.67 -9.25 -19.96
C ALA A 47 -15.40 -10.45 -20.59
N ILE A 48 -16.08 -11.27 -19.79
CA ILE A 48 -16.93 -12.35 -20.25
C ILE A 48 -18.09 -11.79 -21.07
N LEU A 49 -18.80 -10.76 -20.56
CA LEU A 49 -19.89 -10.10 -21.25
C LEU A 49 -19.42 -9.54 -22.60
N GLU A 50 -18.29 -8.84 -22.64
CA GLU A 50 -17.74 -8.30 -23.88
C GLU A 50 -17.40 -9.40 -24.88
N SER A 51 -16.80 -10.52 -24.43
CA SER A 51 -16.53 -11.69 -25.28
C SER A 51 -17.80 -12.30 -25.86
N MET A 52 -18.90 -12.35 -25.08
CA MET A 52 -20.21 -12.84 -25.57
C MET A 52 -20.78 -11.91 -26.63
N LEU A 53 -20.77 -10.60 -26.38
CA LEU A 53 -21.27 -9.61 -27.38
C LEU A 53 -20.50 -9.67 -28.70
N ILE A 54 -19.17 -9.84 -28.64
CA ILE A 54 -18.33 -10.02 -29.84
C ILE A 54 -18.76 -11.29 -30.60
N HIS A 55 -18.88 -12.40 -29.89
CA HIS A 55 -19.26 -13.69 -30.47
C HIS A 55 -20.65 -13.61 -31.11
N ASP A 56 -21.63 -13.01 -30.46
CA ASP A 56 -23.00 -12.89 -30.96
C ASP A 56 -23.04 -12.00 -32.20
N THR A 57 -22.30 -10.90 -32.25
CA THR A 57 -22.22 -10.01 -33.41
C THR A 57 -21.52 -10.67 -34.59
N VAL A 58 -20.44 -11.42 -34.36
CA VAL A 58 -19.77 -12.18 -35.42
C VAL A 58 -20.73 -13.23 -36.01
N SER A 59 -21.50 -13.91 -35.14
CA SER A 59 -22.49 -14.89 -35.56
C SER A 59 -23.63 -14.26 -36.40
N LEU A 60 -24.14 -13.09 -36.00
CA LEU A 60 -25.17 -12.36 -36.73
C LEU A 60 -24.67 -11.88 -38.13
N ASN A 61 -23.43 -11.37 -38.19
CA ASN A 61 -22.84 -10.97 -39.46
C ASN A 61 -22.59 -12.15 -40.41
N ALA A 62 -22.25 -13.32 -39.88
CA ALA A 62 -22.08 -14.54 -40.67
C ALA A 62 -23.40 -15.05 -41.24
N MET A 63 -24.51 -14.83 -40.53
CA MET A 63 -25.87 -15.23 -41.01
C MET A 63 -26.46 -14.25 -42.03
N ASN A 64 -26.04 -13.00 -42.00
CA ASN A 64 -26.63 -11.95 -42.83
C ASN A 64 -25.56 -10.96 -43.34
N GLU A 65 -25.05 -11.21 -44.54
CA GLU A 65 -23.98 -10.41 -45.17
C GLU A 65 -24.28 -8.90 -45.31
N ARG A 66 -25.53 -8.49 -45.12
CA ARG A 66 -25.97 -7.08 -45.28
C ARG A 66 -25.96 -6.28 -44.00
N THR A 67 -25.76 -6.90 -42.82
CA THR A 67 -25.90 -6.17 -41.54
C THR A 67 -24.69 -5.31 -41.21
N GLY A 68 -23.48 -5.69 -41.62
CA GLY A 68 -22.27 -4.88 -41.45
C GLY A 68 -22.06 -4.30 -40.03
N ILE A 69 -22.57 -4.97 -38.98
CA ILE A 69 -22.50 -4.49 -37.62
C ILE A 69 -21.05 -4.54 -37.18
N ALA A 70 -20.47 -3.37 -36.86
CA ALA A 70 -19.13 -3.27 -36.36
C ALA A 70 -19.13 -3.35 -34.80
N VAL A 71 -18.33 -4.23 -34.25
CA VAL A 71 -18.07 -4.30 -32.79
C VAL A 71 -16.79 -3.58 -32.48
N SER A 72 -16.87 -2.65 -31.54
CA SER A 72 -15.69 -2.00 -30.99
C SER A 72 -15.12 -2.85 -29.85
N VAL A 73 -14.16 -3.71 -30.20
CA VAL A 73 -13.51 -4.61 -29.24
C VAL A 73 -12.73 -3.82 -28.18
N GLY A 74 -12.85 -4.19 -26.92
CA GLY A 74 -12.11 -3.58 -25.80
C GLY A 74 -12.77 -2.33 -25.23
N ARG A 75 -13.87 -1.84 -25.80
CA ARG A 75 -14.49 -0.57 -25.37
C ARG A 75 -15.07 -0.65 -23.95
N ILE A 76 -15.71 -1.76 -23.62
CA ILE A 76 -16.33 -1.96 -22.30
C ILE A 76 -15.23 -2.25 -21.27
N SER A 77 -14.25 -3.10 -21.62
CA SER A 77 -13.09 -3.38 -20.77
C SER A 77 -12.22 -2.15 -20.50
N ALA A 78 -12.10 -1.22 -21.47
CA ALA A 78 -11.38 0.04 -21.26
C ALA A 78 -12.01 0.90 -20.14
N GLN A 79 -13.35 0.86 -19.98
CA GLN A 79 -14.03 1.57 -18.91
C GLN A 79 -13.75 0.96 -17.54
N VAL A 80 -13.51 -0.35 -17.45
CA VAL A 80 -13.07 -0.99 -16.20
C VAL A 80 -11.70 -0.46 -15.80
N VAL A 81 -10.74 -0.40 -16.75
CA VAL A 81 -9.38 0.09 -16.48
C VAL A 81 -9.37 1.54 -15.99
N SER A 82 -10.21 2.38 -16.59
CA SER A 82 -10.40 3.77 -16.16
C SER A 82 -11.14 3.87 -14.83
N GLY A 83 -12.26 3.13 -14.69
CA GLY A 83 -13.16 3.19 -13.54
C GLY A 83 -12.53 2.70 -12.23
N ILE A 84 -11.64 1.71 -12.29
CA ILE A 84 -10.94 1.20 -11.09
C ILE A 84 -10.06 2.27 -10.45
N GLY A 85 -9.67 3.31 -11.20
CA GLY A 85 -8.94 4.46 -10.66
C GLY A 85 -9.66 5.15 -9.51
N PHE A 86 -11.00 5.20 -9.54
CA PHE A 86 -11.81 5.75 -8.44
C PHE A 86 -11.67 4.93 -7.16
N LEU A 87 -11.75 3.59 -7.24
CA LEU A 87 -11.53 2.72 -6.09
C LEU A 87 -10.09 2.81 -5.57
N GLY A 88 -9.11 2.85 -6.50
CA GLY A 88 -7.71 3.05 -6.15
C GLY A 88 -7.49 4.37 -5.40
N ALA A 89 -8.01 5.47 -5.90
CA ALA A 89 -7.92 6.77 -5.26
C ALA A 89 -8.54 6.77 -3.86
N GLY A 90 -9.66 6.06 -3.67
CA GLY A 90 -10.31 5.90 -2.36
C GLY A 90 -9.46 5.17 -1.30
N THR A 91 -8.38 4.48 -1.71
CA THR A 91 -7.44 3.84 -0.76
C THR A 91 -6.23 4.71 -0.43
N ILE A 92 -6.03 5.84 -1.10
CA ILE A 92 -4.92 6.76 -0.89
C ILE A 92 -5.36 7.83 0.10
N PHE A 93 -4.63 7.96 1.19
CA PHE A 93 -4.88 8.98 2.19
C PHE A 93 -3.58 9.66 2.62
N VAL A 94 -3.70 10.94 2.99
CA VAL A 94 -2.58 11.74 3.48
C VAL A 94 -2.77 11.95 4.97
N SER A 95 -1.78 11.57 5.76
CA SER A 95 -1.77 11.78 7.21
C SER A 95 -0.40 12.29 7.63
N GLN A 96 -0.34 13.40 8.37
CA GLN A 96 0.88 13.98 8.94
C GLN A 96 2.07 14.05 7.95
N LYS A 97 1.83 14.63 6.75
CA LYS A 97 2.83 14.75 5.66
C LYS A 97 3.26 13.40 5.02
N LYS A 98 2.59 12.28 5.32
CA LYS A 98 2.84 10.98 4.67
C LYS A 98 1.69 10.57 3.78
N ILE A 99 2.02 10.03 2.62
CA ILE A 99 1.04 9.47 1.69
C ILE A 99 1.04 7.95 1.90
N ALA A 100 -0.12 7.40 2.25
CA ALA A 100 -0.32 5.97 2.40
C ALA A 100 -1.33 5.44 1.37
N GLY A 101 -1.33 4.13 1.12
CA GLY A 101 -2.29 3.49 0.23
C GLY A 101 -1.88 3.37 -1.24
N LEU A 102 -0.78 4.00 -1.70
CA LEU A 102 -0.33 3.94 -3.10
C LEU A 102 -0.16 2.51 -3.62
N THR A 103 0.53 1.64 -2.86
CA THR A 103 0.71 0.23 -3.23
C THR A 103 -0.63 -0.52 -3.25
N THR A 104 -1.56 -0.17 -2.38
CA THR A 104 -2.90 -0.76 -2.36
C THR A 104 -3.69 -0.36 -3.61
N ALA A 105 -3.66 0.91 -3.98
CA ALA A 105 -4.28 1.41 -5.21
C ALA A 105 -3.71 0.70 -6.45
N ALA A 106 -2.39 0.57 -6.54
CA ALA A 106 -1.72 -0.14 -7.61
C ALA A 106 -2.08 -1.64 -7.64
N SER A 107 -2.20 -2.31 -6.49
CA SER A 107 -2.60 -3.73 -6.43
C SER A 107 -4.04 -3.95 -6.87
N LEU A 108 -4.97 -3.06 -6.54
CA LEU A 108 -6.35 -3.10 -7.01
C LEU A 108 -6.46 -2.92 -8.52
N TRP A 109 -5.69 -1.97 -9.07
CA TRP A 109 -5.62 -1.75 -10.51
C TRP A 109 -5.10 -3.00 -11.26
N ASN A 110 -4.00 -3.59 -10.77
CA ASN A 110 -3.45 -4.82 -11.35
C ASN A 110 -4.44 -5.99 -11.27
N VAL A 111 -5.11 -6.19 -10.14
CA VAL A 111 -6.10 -7.26 -9.97
C VAL A 111 -7.26 -7.10 -10.96
N ALA A 112 -7.72 -5.88 -11.24
CA ALA A 112 -8.73 -5.64 -12.25
C ALA A 112 -8.23 -6.06 -13.64
N CYS A 113 -7.00 -5.69 -14.02
CA CYS A 113 -6.41 -6.10 -15.30
C CYS A 113 -6.28 -7.63 -15.42
N LEU A 114 -5.87 -8.31 -14.33
CA LEU A 114 -5.79 -9.76 -14.30
C LEU A 114 -7.18 -10.41 -14.38
N GLY A 115 -8.19 -9.80 -13.79
CA GLY A 115 -9.59 -10.18 -13.92
C GLY A 115 -10.07 -10.09 -15.36
N LEU A 116 -9.78 -8.99 -16.07
CA LEU A 116 -10.07 -8.87 -17.50
C LEU A 116 -9.41 -9.98 -18.31
N ALA A 117 -8.12 -10.26 -18.06
CA ALA A 117 -7.39 -11.34 -18.74
C ALA A 117 -8.02 -12.72 -18.48
N ALA A 118 -8.39 -13.01 -17.24
CA ALA A 118 -9.08 -14.26 -16.87
C ALA A 118 -10.46 -14.36 -17.56
N GLY A 119 -11.24 -13.27 -17.53
CA GLY A 119 -12.56 -13.20 -18.15
C GLY A 119 -12.52 -13.35 -19.68
N MET A 120 -11.48 -12.88 -20.34
CA MET A 120 -11.24 -13.11 -21.77
C MET A 120 -10.70 -14.52 -22.09
N GLY A 121 -10.36 -15.33 -21.07
CA GLY A 121 -9.82 -16.67 -21.26
C GLY A 121 -8.29 -16.74 -21.42
N TYR A 122 -7.57 -15.63 -21.22
CA TYR A 122 -6.10 -15.58 -21.25
C TYR A 122 -5.50 -16.04 -19.91
N TYR A 123 -5.75 -17.31 -19.53
CA TYR A 123 -5.36 -17.87 -18.23
C TYR A 123 -3.86 -17.81 -17.98
N LYS A 124 -3.05 -18.10 -19.01
CA LYS A 124 -1.59 -18.04 -18.89
C LYS A 124 -1.10 -16.64 -18.54
N LEU A 125 -1.69 -15.61 -19.15
CA LEU A 125 -1.38 -14.21 -18.86
C LEU A 125 -1.82 -13.83 -17.44
N ALA A 126 -3.05 -14.21 -17.06
CA ALA A 126 -3.58 -13.92 -15.72
C ALA A 126 -2.72 -14.55 -14.61
N LEU A 127 -2.29 -15.81 -14.79
CA LEU A 127 -1.44 -16.50 -13.80
C LEU A 127 -0.01 -15.95 -13.79
N ALA A 128 0.60 -15.72 -14.95
CA ALA A 128 1.94 -15.14 -15.03
C ALA A 128 1.97 -13.73 -14.39
N GLY A 129 0.98 -12.88 -14.71
CA GLY A 129 0.85 -11.56 -14.11
C GLY A 129 0.62 -11.62 -12.60
N CYS A 130 -0.19 -12.57 -12.12
CA CYS A 130 -0.39 -12.80 -10.68
C CYS A 130 0.94 -13.14 -9.99
N CYS A 131 1.75 -14.03 -10.57
CA CYS A 131 3.07 -14.37 -10.04
C CYS A 131 3.99 -13.14 -9.95
N VAL A 132 4.04 -12.33 -11.00
CA VAL A 132 4.86 -11.11 -11.03
C VAL A 132 4.39 -10.13 -9.94
N VAL A 133 3.08 -9.90 -9.80
CA VAL A 133 2.52 -9.00 -8.79
C VAL A 133 2.88 -9.50 -7.37
N ILE A 134 2.71 -10.79 -7.09
CA ILE A 134 3.05 -11.36 -5.78
C ILE A 134 4.55 -11.23 -5.49
N VAL A 135 5.41 -11.59 -6.45
CA VAL A 135 6.87 -11.43 -6.29
C VAL A 135 7.21 -9.97 -5.99
N THR A 136 6.62 -9.02 -6.72
CA THR A 136 6.84 -7.60 -6.48
C THR A 136 6.39 -7.17 -5.08
N LEU A 137 5.20 -7.58 -4.66
CA LEU A 137 4.65 -7.23 -3.34
C LEU A 137 5.45 -7.85 -2.17
N MET A 138 6.04 -9.03 -2.37
CA MET A 138 6.83 -9.71 -1.34
C MET A 138 8.29 -9.26 -1.33
N PHE A 139 8.91 -9.12 -2.50
CA PHE A 139 10.35 -8.93 -2.64
C PHE A 139 10.78 -7.49 -2.42
N MET A 140 10.05 -6.52 -2.97
CA MET A 140 10.44 -5.11 -2.82
C MET A 140 10.43 -4.63 -1.36
N GLN A 141 9.60 -5.21 -0.50
CA GLN A 141 9.61 -4.88 0.94
C GLN A 141 10.87 -5.37 1.67
N ARG A 142 11.53 -6.42 1.15
CA ARG A 142 12.79 -6.92 1.71
C ARG A 142 14.01 -6.16 1.22
N MET A 143 13.96 -5.62 0.00
CA MET A 143 15.10 -4.86 -0.56
C MET A 143 15.20 -3.43 -0.03
N VAL A 144 14.06 -2.82 0.27
CA VAL A 144 14.04 -1.46 0.82
C VAL A 144 13.99 -1.59 2.33
N HIS A 145 15.14 -1.69 3.00
CA HIS A 145 15.28 -1.35 4.40
C HIS A 145 15.05 0.16 4.52
N VAL A 146 13.80 0.55 4.60
CA VAL A 146 13.48 1.91 5.05
C VAL A 146 13.76 1.89 6.55
N ASN A 147 14.93 2.39 6.94
CA ASN A 147 15.19 2.70 8.35
C ASN A 147 14.03 3.55 8.82
N ALA A 148 13.23 3.00 9.71
CA ALA A 148 11.99 3.62 10.14
C ALA A 148 12.32 4.96 10.81
N ILE A 149 12.09 6.05 10.09
CA ILE A 149 12.13 7.38 10.68
C ILE A 149 11.05 7.38 11.75
N LYS A 150 11.44 7.48 13.00
CA LYS A 150 10.52 7.59 14.14
C LYS A 150 10.72 8.93 14.81
N ASN A 151 9.65 9.45 15.34
CA ASN A 151 9.70 10.61 16.19
C ASN A 151 9.93 10.19 17.63
N VAL A 152 10.85 10.88 18.30
CA VAL A 152 11.16 10.68 19.70
C VAL A 152 10.86 11.96 20.46
N GLU A 153 9.87 11.90 21.33
CA GLU A 153 9.52 12.99 22.24
C GLU A 153 10.34 12.85 23.51
N VAL A 154 11.14 13.87 23.83
CA VAL A 154 11.92 13.94 25.08
C VAL A 154 11.44 15.15 25.87
N LYS A 155 10.96 14.89 27.09
CA LYS A 155 10.60 15.93 28.06
C LYS A 155 11.68 16.05 29.12
N PHE A 156 12.17 17.25 29.33
CA PHE A 156 13.28 17.49 30.25
C PHE A 156 13.24 18.88 30.90
N ILE A 157 13.99 19.01 31.98
CA ILE A 157 14.26 20.26 32.69
C ILE A 157 15.75 20.64 32.49
N HIS A 158 16.18 21.84 32.90
CA HIS A 158 17.57 22.32 32.76
C HIS A 158 18.14 22.24 31.32
N ARG A 159 17.57 23.07 30.46
CA ARG A 159 17.77 23.04 28.99
C ARG A 159 19.22 22.88 28.53
N LYS A 160 20.17 23.68 29.09
CA LYS A 160 21.55 23.72 28.57
C LYS A 160 22.29 22.38 28.81
N GLU A 161 22.20 21.83 29.99
CA GLU A 161 22.88 20.61 30.38
C GLU A 161 22.30 19.39 29.67
N THR A 162 20.94 19.30 29.63
CA THR A 162 20.27 18.17 29.00
C THR A 162 20.42 18.15 27.49
N LEU A 163 20.39 19.31 26.81
CA LEU A 163 20.66 19.38 25.38
C LEU A 163 22.10 18.99 25.04
N ALA A 164 23.09 19.40 25.88
CA ALA A 164 24.47 18.98 25.67
C ALA A 164 24.61 17.45 25.75
N PHE A 165 23.97 16.83 26.76
CA PHE A 165 23.94 15.37 26.91
C PHE A 165 23.27 14.68 25.71
N ILE A 166 22.09 15.13 25.31
CA ILE A 166 21.35 14.54 24.17
C ILE A 166 22.18 14.63 22.88
N ASN A 167 22.77 15.80 22.60
CA ASN A 167 23.56 16.00 21.39
C ASN A 167 24.85 15.16 21.41
N ALA A 168 25.55 15.07 22.54
CA ALA A 168 26.73 14.22 22.69
C ALA A 168 26.39 12.74 22.41
N TYR A 169 25.29 12.25 22.94
CA TYR A 169 24.84 10.89 22.68
C TYR A 169 24.48 10.66 21.21
N PHE A 170 23.80 11.61 20.57
CA PHE A 170 23.46 11.49 19.14
C PHE A 170 24.71 11.47 18.26
N GLU A 171 25.73 12.24 18.59
CA GLU A 171 27.02 12.23 17.89
C GLU A 171 27.76 10.90 18.09
N GLU A 172 27.87 10.41 19.33
CA GLU A 172 28.54 9.16 19.67
C GLU A 172 27.85 7.95 18.99
N ALA A 173 26.53 7.90 19.04
CA ALA A 173 25.73 6.84 18.41
C ALA A 173 25.56 7.00 16.90
N ASN A 174 26.14 8.05 16.28
CA ASN A 174 26.00 8.37 14.85
C ASN A 174 24.53 8.50 14.39
N ILE A 175 23.68 9.05 15.26
CA ILE A 175 22.25 9.27 15.00
C ILE A 175 22.09 10.59 14.26
N LYS A 176 21.45 10.57 13.08
CA LYS A 176 21.17 11.79 12.32
C LYS A 176 19.85 12.39 12.75
N VAL A 177 19.88 13.62 13.23
CA VAL A 177 18.70 14.43 13.49
C VAL A 177 18.27 15.09 12.18
N LEU A 178 17.05 14.77 11.73
CA LEU A 178 16.46 15.29 10.49
C LEU A 178 15.66 16.56 10.73
N ASP A 179 14.93 16.59 11.85
CA ASP A 179 14.09 17.72 12.23
C ASP A 179 13.89 17.74 13.75
N VAL A 180 13.65 18.93 14.32
CA VAL A 180 13.39 19.11 15.74
C VAL A 180 12.28 20.14 15.93
N ASP A 181 11.13 19.67 16.40
CA ASP A 181 10.08 20.53 16.91
C ASP A 181 10.27 20.70 18.44
N PHE A 182 10.12 21.90 18.95
CA PHE A 182 10.24 22.13 20.39
C PHE A 182 9.03 22.89 20.93
N HIS A 183 8.65 22.54 22.14
CA HIS A 183 7.60 23.19 22.90
C HIS A 183 8.10 23.47 24.34
N VAL A 184 7.69 24.59 24.91
CA VAL A 184 8.08 24.98 26.29
C VAL A 184 6.83 25.26 27.09
N GLU A 185 6.67 24.54 28.18
CA GLU A 185 5.59 24.75 29.14
C GLU A 185 6.20 25.42 30.39
N ASN A 186 5.65 26.57 30.75
CA ASN A 186 6.07 27.32 31.92
C ASN A 186 5.24 26.92 33.12
N ASN A 187 5.78 26.14 34.05
CA ASN A 187 5.17 25.85 35.33
C ASN A 187 5.74 26.82 36.42
N GLN A 188 5.01 27.00 37.49
CA GLN A 188 5.38 27.97 38.55
C GLN A 188 6.77 27.74 39.15
N ASP A 189 7.24 26.48 39.18
CA ASP A 189 8.49 26.12 39.81
C ASP A 189 9.64 25.79 38.84
N TYR A 190 9.32 25.43 37.56
CA TYR A 190 10.33 25.06 36.55
C TYR A 190 9.75 25.15 35.13
N ASN A 191 10.63 25.31 34.14
CA ASN A 191 10.31 25.23 32.74
C ASN A 191 10.45 23.79 32.26
N LEU A 192 9.36 23.20 31.71
CA LEU A 192 9.37 21.91 31.07
C LEU A 192 9.60 22.09 29.57
N TYR A 193 10.68 21.52 29.06
CA TYR A 193 11.01 21.52 27.66
C TYR A 193 10.61 20.20 27.04
N THR A 194 9.89 20.27 25.91
CA THR A 194 9.49 19.09 25.12
C THR A 194 10.10 19.21 23.74
N ASN A 195 11.04 18.34 23.40
CA ASN A 195 11.61 18.25 22.06
C ASN A 195 11.08 17.00 21.37
N LEU A 196 10.59 17.18 20.13
CA LEU A 196 10.19 16.12 19.24
C LEU A 196 11.24 15.97 18.14
N TYR A 197 12.09 14.99 18.28
CA TYR A 197 13.17 14.70 17.34
C TYR A 197 12.70 13.74 16.26
N THR A 198 12.88 14.11 15.00
CA THR A 198 12.76 13.18 13.87
C THR A 198 14.14 12.60 13.58
N LEU A 199 14.34 11.32 13.90
CA LEU A 199 15.65 10.69 13.91
C LEU A 199 15.78 9.61 12.84
N HIS A 200 16.99 9.54 12.26
CA HIS A 200 17.42 8.42 11.45
C HIS A 200 18.49 7.64 12.23
N LEU A 201 18.14 6.44 12.68
CA LEU A 201 19.05 5.58 13.44
C LEU A 201 19.91 4.73 12.49
N PRO A 202 21.19 4.53 12.81
CA PRO A 202 22.03 3.55 12.12
C PRO A 202 21.58 2.12 12.44
N ASP A 203 21.92 1.15 11.57
CA ASP A 203 21.47 -0.26 11.66
C ASP A 203 21.82 -0.99 12.97
N ARG A 204 22.77 -0.46 13.74
CA ARG A 204 23.27 -1.07 14.98
C ARG A 204 22.60 -0.55 16.25
N THR A 205 21.81 0.53 16.18
CA THR A 205 21.20 1.16 17.35
C THR A 205 19.70 0.94 17.33
N THR A 206 19.14 0.40 18.41
CA THR A 206 17.70 0.24 18.53
C THR A 206 17.05 1.45 19.23
N TYR A 207 15.78 1.72 18.93
CA TYR A 207 15.05 2.77 19.64
C TYR A 207 14.93 2.50 21.15
N THR A 208 14.92 1.23 21.53
CA THR A 208 14.86 0.82 22.94
C THR A 208 16.13 1.21 23.69
N ASP A 209 17.31 0.96 23.08
CA ASP A 209 18.61 1.32 23.70
C ASP A 209 18.74 2.83 23.85
N MET A 210 18.31 3.57 22.83
CA MET A 210 18.30 5.03 22.86
C MET A 210 17.38 5.58 23.97
N VAL A 211 16.14 5.05 24.08
CA VAL A 211 15.18 5.45 25.12
C VAL A 211 15.73 5.16 26.49
N ASN A 212 16.34 3.99 26.71
CA ASN A 212 16.96 3.62 27.97
C ASN A 212 18.08 4.59 28.33
N HIS A 213 19.03 4.82 27.42
CA HIS A 213 20.15 5.72 27.66
C HIS A 213 19.73 7.17 27.97
N LEU A 214 18.78 7.71 27.19
CA LEU A 214 18.27 9.06 27.43
C LEU A 214 17.49 9.18 28.74
N SER A 215 16.83 8.10 29.19
CA SER A 215 16.06 8.09 30.44
C SER A 215 16.93 7.97 31.72
N GLU A 216 18.21 7.62 31.59
CA GLU A 216 19.15 7.56 32.71
C GLU A 216 19.56 8.95 33.22
N HIS A 217 19.40 9.99 32.40
CA HIS A 217 19.79 11.34 32.80
C HIS A 217 18.76 11.96 33.76
N ALA A 218 19.24 12.45 34.92
CA ALA A 218 18.39 12.95 36.03
C ALA A 218 17.42 14.06 35.62
N ASN A 219 17.76 14.87 34.60
CA ASN A 219 16.95 16.00 34.13
C ASN A 219 15.91 15.57 33.11
N VAL A 220 15.92 14.31 32.61
CA VAL A 220 14.95 13.79 31.63
C VAL A 220 13.77 13.20 32.40
N GLN A 221 12.60 13.76 32.17
CA GLN A 221 11.38 13.33 32.86
C GLN A 221 10.61 12.24 32.07
N SER A 222 10.66 12.27 30.75
CA SER A 222 9.96 11.29 29.93
C SER A 222 10.58 11.21 28.54
N VAL A 223 10.75 9.98 28.05
CA VAL A 223 11.11 9.70 26.66
C VAL A 223 10.03 8.80 26.05
N ARG A 224 9.48 9.20 24.92
CA ARG A 224 8.44 8.43 24.23
C ARG A 224 8.74 8.36 22.74
N THR A 225 8.60 7.17 22.16
CA THR A 225 8.58 7.02 20.71
C THR A 225 7.17 7.27 20.20
N ARG A 226 7.01 8.18 19.24
CA ARG A 226 5.76 8.38 18.49
C ARG A 226 5.93 7.79 17.09
N ASN A 227 5.04 6.91 16.70
CA ASN A 227 4.96 6.51 15.29
C ASN A 227 4.49 7.73 14.50
N VAL A 228 5.21 8.04 13.44
CA VAL A 228 4.87 9.11 12.50
C VAL A 228 3.68 8.72 11.66
#